data_6333c595a6bac84ba9edbe3759394759
#
_entry.id   6333c595a6bac84ba9edbe3759394759
#
_cell.length_a   1.000
_cell.length_b   1.000
_cell.length_c   1.000
_cell.angle_alpha   90.00
_cell.angle_beta   90.00
_cell.angle_gamma   90.00
#
_symmetry.space_group_name_H-M   'P 1'
#
loop_
_entity.id
_entity.type
_entity.pdbx_description
1 polymer ?
#
loop_
_entity_poly.entity_id
_entity_poly.type
_entity_poly.pdbx_seq_one_letter_code
_entity_poly.pdbx_strand_id
1 'polypeptide(L)'
;LPALDDYDIAKNHVTYLYFRGKPLYAFGYGLSYTTFAYSNLTVKQENGEVIATVHVQNTGALDGDEVVQLYMSLPGSLRVRPIHALKAFKRVHIKAGETVTVTLNFKIDDLAVWCNGRKIYTVESGVYKVEVGAASDDIRLTADVEIAGEAFPGRPGVFKQEAIDADD
;
A
#
# COMPACT_ATOMS: atom_id res chain seq x y z
N LEU A 1 15.69 -16.85 13.52
CA LEU A 1 14.59 -17.44 12.74
C LEU A 1 13.62 -18.10 13.70
N PRO A 2 12.28 -18.00 13.46
CA PRO A 2 11.30 -18.71 14.26
C PRO A 2 11.44 -20.23 14.12
N ALA A 3 10.84 -20.99 15.04
CA ALA A 3 10.80 -22.43 14.95
C ALA A 3 10.06 -22.88 13.69
N LEU A 4 10.43 -24.03 13.12
CA LEU A 4 9.89 -24.51 11.84
C LEU A 4 8.38 -24.85 11.89
N ASP A 5 7.83 -25.02 13.07
CA ASP A 5 6.41 -25.29 13.33
C ASP A 5 5.60 -24.03 13.69
N ASP A 6 6.23 -22.87 13.81
CA ASP A 6 5.57 -21.59 14.05
C ASP A 6 5.45 -20.78 12.74
N TYR A 7 4.32 -20.95 12.05
CA TYR A 7 4.02 -20.30 10.77
C TYR A 7 3.26 -18.97 10.90
N ASP A 8 3.15 -18.40 12.10
CA ASP A 8 2.50 -17.10 12.29
C ASP A 8 3.40 -15.99 11.73
N ILE A 9 3.13 -15.60 10.49
CA ILE A 9 3.93 -14.59 9.76
C ILE A 9 3.84 -13.19 10.38
N ALA A 10 2.70 -12.86 10.99
CA ALA A 10 2.49 -11.56 11.61
C ALA A 10 3.22 -11.46 12.95
N LYS A 11 3.12 -12.48 13.80
CA LYS A 11 3.80 -12.60 15.09
C LYS A 11 5.32 -12.64 14.91
N ASN A 12 5.79 -13.43 13.94
CA ASN A 12 7.21 -13.68 13.71
C ASN A 12 7.87 -12.65 12.78
N HIS A 13 7.10 -11.71 12.22
CA HIS A 13 7.60 -10.63 11.36
C HIS A 13 8.47 -11.12 10.18
N VAL A 14 8.10 -12.23 9.54
CA VAL A 14 8.95 -12.92 8.54
C VAL A 14 8.76 -12.45 7.10
N THR A 15 7.79 -11.56 6.82
CA THR A 15 7.56 -10.99 5.49
C THR A 15 7.72 -9.48 5.48
N TYR A 16 7.89 -8.85 4.31
CA TYR A 16 7.97 -7.40 4.19
C TYR A 16 6.76 -6.68 4.82
N LEU A 17 5.62 -7.34 4.84
CA LEU A 17 4.39 -6.82 5.43
C LEU A 17 4.52 -6.53 6.94
N TYR A 18 5.32 -7.32 7.65
CA TYR A 18 5.44 -7.27 9.11
C TYR A 18 6.88 -7.09 9.61
N PHE A 19 7.88 -7.25 8.74
CA PHE A 19 9.28 -7.16 9.11
C PHE A 19 9.67 -5.73 9.49
N ARG A 20 10.15 -5.53 10.71
CA ARG A 20 10.52 -4.23 11.27
C ARG A 20 12.02 -3.93 11.22
N GLY A 21 12.80 -4.89 10.76
CA GLY A 21 14.25 -4.73 10.61
C GLY A 21 14.62 -4.09 9.26
N LYS A 22 15.92 -4.00 9.00
CA LYS A 22 16.44 -3.58 7.70
C LYS A 22 16.75 -4.83 6.86
N PRO A 23 16.00 -5.11 5.78
CA PRO A 23 16.30 -6.23 4.89
C PRO A 23 17.57 -5.96 4.08
N LEU A 24 18.19 -6.99 3.55
CA LEU A 24 19.30 -6.85 2.61
C LEU A 24 18.84 -6.19 1.30
N TYR A 25 17.67 -6.63 0.81
CA TYR A 25 16.94 -6.02 -0.29
C TYR A 25 15.48 -5.89 0.12
N ALA A 26 14.92 -4.69 0.00
CA ALA A 26 13.51 -4.45 0.28
C ALA A 26 12.59 -5.09 -0.78
N PHE A 27 11.36 -5.35 -0.42
CA PHE A 27 10.36 -5.78 -1.39
C PHE A 27 10.15 -4.69 -2.44
N GLY A 28 10.17 -5.08 -3.72
CA GLY A 28 10.07 -4.14 -4.84
C GLY A 28 11.39 -3.45 -5.21
N TYR A 29 12.50 -3.76 -4.52
CA TYR A 29 13.80 -3.19 -4.85
C TYR A 29 14.21 -3.51 -6.29
N GLY A 30 14.73 -2.51 -6.99
CA GLY A 30 15.27 -2.61 -8.34
C GLY A 30 16.44 -1.66 -8.54
N LEU A 31 17.22 -1.90 -9.59
CA LEU A 31 18.31 -1.01 -10.01
C LEU A 31 17.95 -0.35 -11.34
N SER A 32 18.37 0.88 -11.50
CA SER A 32 18.29 1.62 -12.75
C SER A 32 19.65 2.25 -13.08
N TYR A 33 19.91 2.45 -14.37
CA TYR A 33 21.07 3.20 -14.83
C TYR A 33 20.87 4.72 -14.80
N THR A 34 19.72 5.17 -14.32
CA THR A 34 19.36 6.58 -14.19
C THR A 34 18.70 6.82 -12.83
N THR A 35 18.36 8.06 -12.54
CA THR A 35 17.72 8.48 -11.28
C THR A 35 16.38 9.13 -11.54
N PHE A 36 15.44 8.97 -10.60
CA PHE A 36 14.09 9.52 -10.73
C PHE A 36 13.71 10.37 -9.52
N ALA A 37 13.02 11.48 -9.77
CA ALA A 37 12.40 12.32 -8.76
C ALA A 37 10.88 12.24 -8.85
N TYR A 38 10.21 12.20 -7.69
CA TYR A 38 8.75 12.14 -7.58
C TYR A 38 8.21 13.46 -7.04
N SER A 39 7.08 13.91 -7.56
CA SER A 39 6.43 15.16 -7.14
C SER A 39 4.93 15.14 -7.39
N ASN A 40 4.20 16.11 -6.80
CA ASN A 40 2.79 16.37 -7.08
C ASN A 40 1.87 15.15 -6.90
N LEU A 41 2.02 14.44 -5.78
CA LEU A 41 1.09 13.36 -5.43
C LEU A 41 -0.29 13.95 -5.13
N THR A 42 -1.30 13.49 -5.85
CA THR A 42 -2.69 13.75 -5.57
C THR A 42 -3.44 12.44 -5.39
N VAL A 43 -4.35 12.40 -4.42
CA VAL A 43 -5.14 11.21 -4.12
C VAL A 43 -6.61 11.61 -4.11
N LYS A 44 -7.45 10.82 -4.78
CA LYS A 44 -8.90 10.96 -4.74
C LYS A 44 -9.57 9.60 -4.61
N GLN A 45 -10.78 9.62 -4.08
CA GLN A 45 -11.66 8.47 -4.06
C GLN A 45 -12.81 8.72 -5.03
N GLU A 46 -13.05 7.79 -5.94
CA GLU A 46 -14.08 7.89 -6.95
C GLU A 46 -14.59 6.50 -7.36
N ASN A 47 -15.90 6.31 -7.43
CA ASN A 47 -16.53 5.06 -7.89
C ASN A 47 -16.06 3.78 -7.19
N GLY A 48 -15.74 3.85 -5.88
CA GLY A 48 -15.24 2.70 -5.12
C GLY A 48 -13.77 2.37 -5.35
N GLU A 49 -13.04 3.26 -6.00
CA GLU A 49 -11.59 3.16 -6.21
C GLU A 49 -10.85 4.30 -5.51
N VAL A 50 -9.62 4.03 -5.10
CA VAL A 50 -8.62 5.04 -4.74
C VAL A 50 -7.75 5.25 -5.97
N ILE A 51 -7.63 6.50 -6.39
CA ILE A 51 -6.86 6.91 -7.56
C ILE A 51 -5.75 7.86 -7.08
N ALA A 52 -4.50 7.46 -7.26
CA ALA A 52 -3.33 8.27 -6.97
C ALA A 52 -2.66 8.70 -8.28
N THR A 53 -2.35 9.98 -8.40
CA THR A 53 -1.62 10.53 -9.55
C THR A 53 -0.35 11.20 -9.05
N VAL A 54 0.77 10.90 -9.69
CA VAL A 54 2.11 11.39 -9.32
C VAL A 54 2.90 11.78 -10.56
N HIS A 55 3.73 12.82 -10.46
CA HIS A 55 4.70 13.16 -11.49
C HIS A 55 6.03 12.47 -11.18
N VAL A 56 6.60 11.80 -12.18
CA VAL A 56 7.91 11.15 -12.10
C VAL A 56 8.81 11.74 -13.18
N GLN A 57 9.93 12.30 -12.77
CA GLN A 57 10.94 12.89 -13.65
C GLN A 57 12.19 12.01 -13.67
N ASN A 58 12.70 11.73 -14.85
CA ASN A 58 14.05 11.18 -15.00
C ASN A 58 15.05 12.32 -14.86
N THR A 59 15.81 12.33 -13.76
CA THR A 59 16.80 13.37 -13.44
C THR A 59 18.21 13.00 -13.87
N GLY A 60 18.41 11.81 -14.42
CA GLY A 60 19.70 11.35 -14.92
C GLY A 60 19.91 11.68 -16.41
N ALA A 61 21.03 11.22 -16.93
CA ALA A 61 21.47 11.49 -18.30
C ALA A 61 21.07 10.42 -19.33
N LEU A 62 20.53 9.30 -18.85
CA LEU A 62 20.16 8.15 -19.69
C LEU A 62 18.63 7.92 -19.60
N ASP A 63 18.04 7.46 -20.70
CA ASP A 63 16.69 6.93 -20.68
C ASP A 63 16.61 5.72 -19.74
N GLY A 64 15.47 5.55 -19.07
CA GLY A 64 15.33 4.42 -18.17
C GLY A 64 13.88 4.12 -17.83
N ASP A 65 13.69 2.96 -17.23
CA ASP A 65 12.40 2.52 -16.74
C ASP A 65 12.34 2.68 -15.22
N GLU A 66 11.20 3.14 -14.74
CA GLU A 66 10.86 3.20 -13.32
C GLU A 66 9.64 2.34 -13.03
N VAL A 67 9.64 1.65 -11.88
CA VAL A 67 8.48 0.94 -11.38
C VAL A 67 7.88 1.71 -10.21
N VAL A 68 6.89 2.52 -10.52
CA VAL A 68 6.16 3.30 -9.51
C VAL A 68 5.25 2.38 -8.74
N GLN A 69 5.40 2.33 -7.41
CA GLN A 69 4.69 1.43 -6.51
C GLN A 69 3.84 2.24 -5.52
N LEU A 70 2.61 1.78 -5.31
CA LEU A 70 1.67 2.37 -4.36
C LEU A 70 1.41 1.38 -3.24
N TYR A 71 1.68 1.80 -2.03
CA TYR A 71 1.42 1.07 -0.80
C TYR A 71 0.34 1.76 0.02
N MET A 72 -0.37 0.96 0.82
CA MET A 72 -1.39 1.44 1.75
C MET A 72 -1.12 0.91 3.14
N SER A 73 -1.30 1.79 4.12
CA SER A 73 -1.30 1.45 5.54
C SER A 73 -2.47 2.11 6.25
N LEU A 74 -2.88 1.55 7.39
CA LEU A 74 -3.87 2.16 8.29
C LEU A 74 -3.25 2.34 9.67
N PRO A 75 -2.60 3.50 9.93
CA PRO A 75 -2.11 3.82 11.25
C PRO A 75 -3.25 3.86 12.28
N GLY A 76 -3.04 3.25 13.43
CA GLY A 76 -4.07 3.24 14.49
C GLY A 76 -5.19 2.22 14.28
N SER A 77 -5.04 1.27 13.34
CA SER A 77 -5.93 0.10 13.25
C SER A 77 -5.96 -0.64 14.59
N LEU A 78 -7.16 -1.07 14.99
CA LEU A 78 -7.35 -1.90 16.18
C LEU A 78 -6.97 -3.35 15.94
N ARG A 79 -6.61 -3.70 14.69
CA ARG A 79 -6.24 -5.06 14.27
C ARG A 79 -4.76 -5.17 13.93
N VAL A 80 -4.26 -6.39 14.01
CA VAL A 80 -2.94 -6.70 13.44
C VAL A 80 -3.01 -6.54 11.93
N ARG A 81 -2.29 -5.53 11.42
CA ARG A 81 -2.23 -5.22 9.99
C ARG A 81 -0.79 -5.18 9.52
N PRO A 82 -0.57 -5.39 8.22
CA PRO A 82 0.70 -5.08 7.60
C PRO A 82 1.17 -3.65 7.93
N ILE A 83 2.47 -3.47 8.08
CA ILE A 83 3.09 -2.14 8.20
C ILE A 83 2.62 -1.28 7.03
N HIS A 84 2.69 -1.82 5.83
CA HIS A 84 2.02 -1.37 4.62
C HIS A 84 1.91 -2.54 3.62
N ALA A 85 1.02 -2.42 2.64
CA ALA A 85 0.80 -3.44 1.63
C ALA A 85 0.76 -2.82 0.24
N LEU A 86 1.48 -3.42 -0.72
CA LEU A 86 1.42 -3.04 -2.14
C LEU A 86 -0.01 -3.22 -2.67
N LYS A 87 -0.58 -2.17 -3.27
CA LYS A 87 -1.92 -2.17 -3.86
C LYS A 87 -1.94 -1.96 -5.36
N ALA A 88 -0.98 -1.19 -5.87
CA ALA A 88 -0.83 -0.98 -7.30
C ALA A 88 0.63 -0.71 -7.67
N PHE A 89 1.00 -1.01 -8.89
CA PHE A 89 2.29 -0.63 -9.46
C PHE A 89 2.17 -0.41 -10.97
N LYS A 90 3.09 0.38 -11.51
CA LYS A 90 3.18 0.62 -12.95
C LYS A 90 4.63 0.85 -13.37
N ARG A 91 5.09 0.08 -14.36
CA ARG A 91 6.37 0.33 -15.04
C ARG A 91 6.16 1.38 -16.13
N VAL A 92 7.02 2.38 -16.16
CA VAL A 92 7.00 3.47 -17.13
C VAL A 92 8.39 3.72 -17.67
N HIS A 93 8.49 3.91 -19.00
CA HIS A 93 9.73 4.33 -19.64
C HIS A 93 9.78 5.86 -19.68
N ILE A 94 10.89 6.46 -19.23
CA ILE A 94 11.04 7.91 -19.12
C ILE A 94 12.38 8.32 -19.72
N LYS A 95 12.33 9.17 -20.75
CA LYS A 95 13.54 9.70 -21.38
C LYS A 95 14.30 10.62 -20.43
N ALA A 96 15.61 10.76 -20.63
CA ALA A 96 16.45 11.66 -19.87
C ALA A 96 15.87 13.07 -19.84
N GLY A 97 15.67 13.63 -18.64
CA GLY A 97 15.09 14.96 -18.41
C GLY A 97 13.56 15.05 -18.56
N GLU A 98 12.87 13.98 -19.02
CA GLU A 98 11.43 13.96 -19.19
C GLU A 98 10.70 13.81 -17.84
N THR A 99 9.50 14.40 -17.76
CA THR A 99 8.55 14.19 -16.66
C THR A 99 7.28 13.55 -17.21
N VAL A 100 6.86 12.45 -16.61
CA VAL A 100 5.61 11.77 -16.98
C VAL A 100 4.63 11.79 -15.80
N THR A 101 3.34 11.80 -16.11
CA THR A 101 2.28 11.64 -15.13
C THR A 101 1.90 10.16 -15.03
N VAL A 102 2.01 9.59 -13.85
CA VAL A 102 1.66 8.19 -13.57
C VAL A 102 0.40 8.17 -12.72
N THR A 103 -0.60 7.43 -13.18
CA THR A 103 -1.83 7.16 -12.43
C THR A 103 -1.84 5.70 -12.01
N LEU A 104 -2.08 5.47 -10.72
CA LEU A 104 -2.24 4.19 -10.07
C LEU A 104 -3.61 4.14 -9.41
N ASN A 105 -4.33 3.05 -9.57
CA ASN A 105 -5.63 2.87 -8.93
C ASN A 105 -5.79 1.44 -8.41
N PHE A 106 -6.63 1.30 -7.39
CA PHE A 106 -7.05 0.02 -6.84
C PHE A 106 -8.44 0.15 -6.22
N LYS A 107 -9.15 -0.96 -6.09
CA LYS A 107 -10.49 -0.99 -5.49
C LYS A 107 -10.41 -0.88 -3.97
N ILE A 108 -11.33 -0.15 -3.36
CA ILE A 108 -11.45 -0.07 -1.90
C ILE A 108 -11.65 -1.47 -1.29
N ASP A 109 -12.33 -2.36 -2.01
CA ASP A 109 -12.54 -3.75 -1.63
C ASP A 109 -11.22 -4.51 -1.38
N ASP A 110 -10.12 -4.12 -2.04
CA ASP A 110 -8.81 -4.74 -1.85
C ASP A 110 -8.15 -4.39 -0.49
N LEU A 111 -8.76 -3.48 0.27
CA LEU A 111 -8.35 -3.14 1.65
C LEU A 111 -8.99 -4.05 2.70
N ALA A 112 -9.89 -4.93 2.28
CA ALA A 112 -10.62 -5.79 3.18
C ALA A 112 -9.73 -6.78 3.92
N VAL A 113 -10.08 -6.95 5.18
CA VAL A 113 -9.52 -7.98 6.05
C VAL A 113 -10.61 -8.86 6.63
N TRP A 114 -10.23 -10.08 6.96
CA TRP A 114 -11.13 -11.00 7.63
C TRP A 114 -11.39 -10.56 9.07
N CYS A 115 -12.66 -10.52 9.46
CA CYS A 115 -13.10 -10.26 10.82
C CYS A 115 -13.51 -11.57 11.49
N ASN A 116 -12.71 -12.06 12.46
CA ASN A 116 -12.95 -13.33 13.13
C ASN A 116 -14.29 -13.35 13.89
N GLY A 117 -14.59 -12.30 14.65
CA GLY A 117 -15.81 -12.21 15.43
C GLY A 117 -17.08 -12.22 14.58
N ARG A 118 -17.03 -11.63 13.38
CA ARG A 118 -18.18 -11.54 12.47
C ARG A 118 -18.19 -12.56 11.35
N LYS A 119 -17.10 -13.30 11.14
CA LYS A 119 -16.91 -14.26 10.05
C LYS A 119 -17.19 -13.65 8.66
N ILE A 120 -16.76 -12.41 8.44
CA ILE A 120 -16.90 -11.67 7.17
C ILE A 120 -15.62 -10.91 6.84
N TYR A 121 -15.42 -10.55 5.56
CA TYR A 121 -14.43 -9.56 5.16
C TYR A 121 -15.02 -8.16 5.33
N THR A 122 -14.22 -7.24 5.84
CA THR A 122 -14.63 -5.84 6.04
C THR A 122 -13.50 -4.90 5.65
N VAL A 123 -13.85 -3.72 5.16
CA VAL A 123 -12.96 -2.57 5.09
C VAL A 123 -13.12 -1.77 6.39
N GLU A 124 -12.07 -1.54 7.11
CA GLU A 124 -12.06 -0.74 8.33
C GLU A 124 -12.16 0.74 7.98
N SER A 125 -13.05 1.48 8.65
CA SER A 125 -13.13 2.94 8.48
C SER A 125 -11.89 3.60 9.07
N GLY A 126 -11.39 4.64 8.42
CA GLY A 126 -10.28 5.41 8.97
C GLY A 126 -9.52 6.21 7.94
N VAL A 127 -8.49 6.90 8.42
CA VAL A 127 -7.57 7.66 7.59
C VAL A 127 -6.41 6.74 7.18
N TYR A 128 -6.45 6.30 5.95
CA TYR A 128 -5.39 5.48 5.36
C TYR A 128 -4.27 6.35 4.83
N LYS A 129 -3.05 5.89 4.99
CA LYS A 129 -1.88 6.49 4.38
C LYS A 129 -1.61 5.86 3.02
N VAL A 130 -1.58 6.68 1.99
CA VAL A 130 -1.12 6.34 0.64
C VAL A 130 0.35 6.67 0.54
N GLU A 131 1.16 5.68 0.20
CA GLU A 131 2.62 5.79 0.13
C GLU A 131 3.06 5.42 -1.28
N VAL A 132 3.76 6.34 -1.96
CA VAL A 132 4.24 6.12 -3.33
C VAL A 132 5.75 6.18 -3.36
N GLY A 133 6.36 5.18 -3.97
CA GLY A 133 7.80 5.06 -4.04
C GLY A 133 8.30 4.03 -5.06
N ALA A 134 9.59 3.74 -5.00
CA ALA A 134 10.27 2.80 -5.89
C ALA A 134 10.45 1.40 -5.26
N ALA A 135 10.33 1.29 -3.94
CA ALA A 135 10.40 0.03 -3.20
C ALA A 135 9.68 0.20 -1.85
N SER A 136 9.49 -0.88 -1.10
CA SER A 136 8.82 -0.85 0.21
C SER A 136 9.57 -0.04 1.27
N ASP A 137 10.86 0.17 1.13
CA ASP A 137 11.69 1.01 2.00
C ASP A 137 12.17 2.31 1.32
N ASP A 138 11.77 2.54 0.06
CA ASP A 138 12.04 3.76 -0.70
C ASP A 138 10.73 4.49 -1.02
N ILE A 139 10.03 4.93 0.04
CA ILE A 139 8.82 5.74 -0.08
C ILE A 139 9.23 7.20 -0.27
N ARG A 140 8.75 7.83 -1.33
CA ARG A 140 9.14 9.19 -1.73
C ARG A 140 8.07 10.23 -1.48
N LEU A 141 6.79 9.85 -1.57
CA LEU A 141 5.66 10.74 -1.32
C LEU A 141 4.60 10.02 -0.52
N THR A 142 3.90 10.78 0.33
CA THR A 142 2.79 10.28 1.12
C THR A 142 1.60 11.24 1.06
N ALA A 143 0.40 10.69 1.14
CA ALA A 143 -0.84 11.44 1.28
C ALA A 143 -1.83 10.64 2.13
N ASP A 144 -2.78 11.31 2.72
CA ASP A 144 -3.82 10.66 3.50
C ASP A 144 -5.13 10.61 2.69
N VAL A 145 -5.90 9.53 2.89
CA VAL A 145 -7.24 9.37 2.32
C VAL A 145 -8.17 8.79 3.37
N GLU A 146 -9.31 9.43 3.60
CA GLU A 146 -10.34 8.93 4.50
C GLU A 146 -11.22 7.92 3.77
N ILE A 147 -11.34 6.71 4.31
CA ILE A 147 -12.13 5.63 3.74
C ILE A 147 -13.22 5.25 4.73
N ALA A 148 -14.46 5.27 4.27
CA ALA A 148 -15.59 4.74 5.03
C ALA A 148 -15.56 3.20 5.01
N GLY A 149 -15.78 2.58 6.16
CA GLY A 149 -15.85 1.13 6.26
C GLY A 149 -17.12 0.60 5.62
N GLU A 150 -16.97 -0.49 4.85
CA GLU A 150 -18.06 -1.17 4.16
C GLU A 150 -18.04 -2.66 4.46
N ALA A 151 -19.21 -3.29 4.50
CA ALA A 151 -19.34 -4.73 4.42
C ALA A 151 -19.38 -5.16 2.94
N PHE A 152 -18.71 -6.27 2.61
CA PHE A 152 -18.60 -6.71 1.22
C PHE A 152 -19.90 -7.22 0.63
N PRO A 153 -20.14 -7.03 -0.69
CA PRO A 153 -21.29 -7.58 -1.39
C PRO A 153 -21.45 -9.09 -1.15
N GLY A 154 -22.68 -9.51 -0.84
CA GLY A 154 -23.01 -10.91 -0.54
C GLY A 154 -22.77 -11.35 0.91
N ARG A 155 -22.31 -10.45 1.77
CA ARG A 155 -22.12 -10.73 3.19
C ARG A 155 -22.83 -9.65 4.02
N PRO A 156 -23.87 -9.98 4.79
CA PRO A 156 -24.66 -9.00 5.55
C PRO A 156 -23.81 -8.38 6.67
N GLY A 157 -23.87 -7.09 6.78
CA GLY A 157 -23.32 -6.35 7.91
C GLY A 157 -22.80 -4.98 7.50
N VAL A 158 -23.29 -3.97 8.19
CA VAL A 158 -22.69 -2.63 8.16
C VAL A 158 -21.55 -2.66 9.18
N PHE A 159 -20.36 -2.37 8.70
CA PHE A 159 -19.20 -2.23 9.58
C PHE A 159 -19.36 -0.96 10.43
N LYS A 160 -19.45 -1.12 11.74
CA LYS A 160 -19.29 -0.04 12.71
C LYS A 160 -18.01 -0.27 13.48
N GLN A 161 -17.24 0.79 13.70
CA GLN A 161 -15.96 0.73 14.42
C GLN A 161 -16.08 0.02 15.79
N GLU A 162 -17.18 0.29 16.49
CA GLU A 162 -17.50 -0.27 17.80
C GLU A 162 -17.62 -1.81 17.83
N ALA A 163 -17.60 -2.44 16.67
CA ALA A 163 -17.84 -3.87 16.53
C ALA A 163 -16.60 -4.64 16.03
N ILE A 164 -15.46 -3.99 15.88
CA ILE A 164 -14.16 -4.62 15.58
C ILE A 164 -13.60 -5.32 16.82
N ASP A 165 -14.15 -4.96 17.96
CA ASP A 165 -13.57 -5.18 19.23
C ASP A 165 -13.53 -6.61 19.64
N ALA A 166 -12.66 -7.03 20.33
CA ALA A 166 -12.63 -8.08 21.31
C ALA A 166 -12.21 -9.48 20.84
N ASP A 167 -12.14 -9.82 19.55
CA ASP A 167 -11.88 -11.20 19.14
C ASP A 167 -10.65 -11.40 18.22
N ASP A 168 -9.77 -10.38 18.11
CA ASP A 168 -8.47 -10.52 17.42
C ASP A 168 -7.30 -10.55 18.39
#